data_f74d31c74779c6e39e5b957e63fd0701
#
_entry.id   f74d31c74779c6e39e5b957e63fd0701
#
_cell.length_a   1.000
_cell.length_b   1.000
_cell.length_c   1.000
_cell.angle_alpha   90.00
_cell.angle_beta   90.00
_cell.angle_gamma   90.00
#
_symmetry.space_group_name_H-M   'P 1'
#
loop_
_entity.id
_entity.type
_entity.pdbx_description
1 polymer ?
#
loop_
_entity_poly.entity_id
_entity_poly.type
_entity_poly.pdbx_seq_one_letter_code
_entity_poly.pdbx_strand_id
1 'polypeptide(L)'
;MIYAKDIQHLIEPEKWQVTPQKNLMHYDELIQNVQAQTKQKITFFMPEQAPNAAWQFRLANKHYASVNPYSGSVLNIYESTDTIYGFAMGLHRWLLFENSKGEKTFRNWMSVCALLLLINVLLGFYLWVKPKNRVKRLAIKPKAKFRVLMYQLHTVLGVYFFIPLMLIAFTGMAFNWKTQTQSVLEFVTLNKVEQRPKAPKVITPSQATLNYNEAIKNAENVFPDGKLYRVYLPKKDDEAIALR
;
A
#
# COMPACT_ATOMS: atom_id res chain seq x y z
N MET A 1 -4.08 9.89 3.99
CA MET A 1 -2.80 9.14 3.85
C MET A 1 -1.89 9.70 2.75
N ILE A 2 -2.40 10.52 1.83
CA ILE A 2 -1.61 11.10 0.71
C ILE A 2 -0.42 11.90 1.24
N TYR A 3 -0.62 12.73 2.24
CA TYR A 3 0.41 13.60 2.82
C TYR A 3 1.16 13.00 4.03
N ALA A 4 0.98 11.73 4.35
CA ALA A 4 1.58 11.13 5.55
C ALA A 4 3.11 11.07 5.49
N LYS A 5 3.69 10.85 4.31
CA LYS A 5 5.15 10.90 4.11
C LYS A 5 5.68 12.33 4.28
N ASP A 6 5.00 13.31 3.68
CA ASP A 6 5.41 14.73 3.75
C ASP A 6 5.40 15.22 5.20
N ILE A 7 4.35 14.89 5.94
CA ILE A 7 4.23 15.22 7.37
C ILE A 7 5.36 14.56 8.17
N GLN A 8 5.67 13.30 7.88
CA GLN A 8 6.72 12.57 8.59
C GLN A 8 8.12 13.15 8.31
N HIS A 9 8.39 13.55 7.07
CA HIS A 9 9.62 14.24 6.67
C HIS A 9 9.76 15.61 7.34
N LEU A 10 8.66 16.27 7.68
CA LEU A 10 8.66 17.55 8.39
C LEU A 10 8.88 17.39 9.90
N ILE A 11 8.35 16.31 10.50
CA ILE A 11 8.44 16.09 11.95
C ILE A 11 9.81 15.54 12.35
N GLU A 12 10.38 14.65 11.55
CA GLU A 12 11.65 13.95 11.84
C GLU A 12 12.60 14.01 10.63
N PRO A 13 13.04 15.19 10.20
CA PRO A 13 13.85 15.35 8.98
C PRO A 13 15.14 14.54 9.03
N GLU A 14 15.79 14.41 10.19
CA GLU A 14 17.04 13.68 10.37
C GLU A 14 16.93 12.17 10.02
N LYS A 15 15.73 11.59 10.10
CA LYS A 15 15.49 10.17 9.78
C LYS A 15 15.15 9.93 8.31
N TRP A 16 14.69 10.96 7.59
CA TRP A 16 14.07 10.82 6.27
C TRP A 16 14.68 11.70 5.20
N GLN A 17 15.44 12.73 5.60
CA GLN A 17 16.05 13.66 4.66
C GLN A 17 17.56 13.53 4.67
N VAL A 18 18.15 13.75 3.51
CA VAL A 18 19.60 13.71 3.32
C VAL A 18 20.06 14.95 2.56
N THR A 19 21.29 15.36 2.76
CA THR A 19 21.90 16.41 1.94
C THR A 19 22.24 15.83 0.56
N PRO A 20 21.67 16.37 -0.53
CA PRO A 20 21.98 15.92 -1.87
C PRO A 20 23.47 16.06 -2.20
N GLN A 21 24.03 15.04 -2.84
CA GLN A 21 25.39 15.06 -3.37
C GLN A 21 25.37 14.80 -4.87
N LYS A 22 26.50 15.04 -5.53
CA LYS A 22 26.58 14.98 -6.99
C LYS A 22 26.35 13.59 -7.57
N ASN A 23 26.82 12.55 -6.89
CA ASN A 23 26.73 11.16 -7.37
C ASN A 23 26.09 10.27 -6.32
N LEU A 24 25.18 9.41 -6.75
CA LEU A 24 24.66 8.30 -5.95
C LEU A 24 25.74 7.22 -5.80
N MET A 25 25.73 6.53 -4.67
CA MET A 25 26.55 5.34 -4.47
C MET A 25 26.09 4.21 -5.40
N HIS A 26 27.01 3.36 -5.85
CA HIS A 26 26.66 2.17 -6.61
C HIS A 26 25.72 1.25 -5.84
N TYR A 27 24.71 0.69 -6.51
CA TYR A 27 23.70 -0.14 -5.84
C TYR A 27 24.30 -1.35 -5.11
N ASP A 28 25.33 -1.96 -5.70
CA ASP A 28 26.00 -3.12 -5.09
C ASP A 28 26.71 -2.73 -3.79
N GLU A 29 27.43 -1.61 -3.78
CA GLU A 29 28.10 -1.08 -2.59
C GLU A 29 27.09 -0.63 -1.54
N LEU A 30 25.99 0.03 -1.97
CA LEU A 30 24.93 0.47 -1.09
C LEU A 30 24.27 -0.72 -0.36
N ILE A 31 23.99 -1.79 -1.09
CA ILE A 31 23.43 -3.02 -0.53
C ILE A 31 24.39 -3.64 0.48
N GLN A 32 25.68 -3.75 0.13
CA GLN A 32 26.71 -4.31 1.03
C GLN A 32 26.86 -3.47 2.31
N ASN A 33 26.93 -2.15 2.18
CA ASN A 33 27.05 -1.24 3.32
C ASN A 33 25.86 -1.35 4.27
N VAL A 34 24.63 -1.40 3.74
CA VAL A 34 23.43 -1.57 4.56
C VAL A 34 23.41 -2.93 5.24
N GLN A 35 23.79 -4.01 4.54
CA GLN A 35 23.88 -5.34 5.15
C GLN A 35 24.94 -5.42 6.24
N ALA A 36 26.10 -4.79 6.05
CA ALA A 36 27.18 -4.74 7.05
C ALA A 36 26.73 -4.00 8.32
N GLN A 37 26.04 -2.85 8.17
CA GLN A 37 25.58 -2.05 9.31
C GLN A 37 24.41 -2.71 10.05
N THR A 38 23.44 -3.29 9.31
CA THR A 38 22.24 -3.87 9.92
C THR A 38 22.40 -5.32 10.34
N LYS A 39 23.44 -6.01 9.86
CA LYS A 39 23.67 -7.47 10.01
C LYS A 39 22.47 -8.31 9.55
N GLN A 40 21.67 -7.79 8.60
CA GLN A 40 20.45 -8.40 8.09
C GLN A 40 20.49 -8.46 6.56
N LYS A 41 19.90 -9.51 5.98
CA LYS A 41 19.68 -9.59 4.53
C LYS A 41 18.60 -8.60 4.11
N ILE A 42 18.80 -7.98 2.96
CA ILE A 42 17.83 -7.08 2.36
C ILE A 42 16.87 -7.90 1.47
N THR A 43 15.58 -7.63 1.58
CA THR A 43 14.55 -8.28 0.77
C THR A 43 14.22 -7.46 -0.48
N PHE A 44 14.12 -6.15 -0.32
CA PHE A 44 13.95 -5.18 -1.40
C PHE A 44 14.35 -3.79 -0.92
N PHE A 45 14.57 -2.89 -1.86
CA PHE A 45 14.69 -1.47 -1.54
C PHE A 45 13.81 -0.63 -2.47
N MET A 46 13.53 0.57 -2.04
CA MET A 46 12.70 1.55 -2.74
C MET A 46 13.51 2.83 -2.92
N PRO A 47 14.01 3.09 -4.13
CA PRO A 47 14.62 4.37 -4.46
C PRO A 47 13.57 5.47 -4.40
N GLU A 48 13.94 6.62 -3.85
CA GLU A 48 13.12 7.83 -3.92
C GLU A 48 13.68 8.77 -4.98
N GLN A 49 12.80 9.45 -5.71
CA GLN A 49 13.21 10.32 -6.81
C GLN A 49 13.65 11.70 -6.33
N ALA A 50 13.17 12.12 -5.17
CA ALA A 50 13.58 13.38 -4.58
C ALA A 50 15.04 13.28 -4.11
N PRO A 51 15.94 14.18 -4.56
CA PRO A 51 17.37 14.08 -4.25
C PRO A 51 17.68 14.23 -2.77
N ASN A 52 16.80 14.87 -2.01
CA ASN A 52 16.93 15.05 -0.57
C ASN A 52 16.22 13.95 0.25
N ALA A 53 15.71 12.89 -0.37
CA ALA A 53 15.01 11.83 0.33
C ALA A 53 15.91 10.62 0.58
N ALA A 54 15.85 10.07 1.78
CA ALA A 54 16.49 8.81 2.13
C ALA A 54 15.74 7.65 1.46
N TRP A 55 16.50 6.65 1.02
CA TRP A 55 15.94 5.45 0.43
C TRP A 55 15.51 4.44 1.50
N GLN A 56 14.48 3.65 1.22
CA GLN A 56 13.93 2.71 2.17
C GLN A 56 14.33 1.27 1.81
N PHE A 57 14.94 0.58 2.74
CA PHE A 57 15.37 -0.82 2.62
C PHE A 57 14.53 -1.71 3.51
N ARG A 58 14.01 -2.81 2.98
CA ARG A 58 13.29 -3.83 3.73
C ARG A 58 14.25 -4.94 4.14
N LEU A 59 14.41 -5.13 5.43
CA LEU A 59 15.23 -6.17 6.03
C LEU A 59 14.48 -7.50 6.14
N ALA A 60 15.21 -8.61 6.26
CA ALA A 60 14.64 -9.96 6.38
C ALA A 60 13.82 -10.14 7.65
N ASN A 61 14.16 -9.44 8.73
CA ASN A 61 13.44 -9.44 10.02
C ASN A 61 12.13 -8.62 9.98
N LYS A 62 11.68 -8.18 8.81
CA LYS A 62 10.48 -7.35 8.58
C LYS A 62 10.62 -5.89 9.05
N HIS A 63 11.77 -5.41 9.51
CA HIS A 63 12.02 -4.00 9.74
C HIS A 63 12.35 -3.27 8.44
N TYR A 64 12.32 -1.96 8.49
CA TYR A 64 12.78 -1.08 7.44
C TYR A 64 13.99 -0.31 7.92
N ALA A 65 14.89 0.02 7.00
CA ALA A 65 16.00 0.92 7.23
C ALA A 65 15.86 2.13 6.29
N SER A 66 15.96 3.33 6.84
CA SER A 66 16.13 4.56 6.08
C SER A 66 17.62 4.77 5.84
N VAL A 67 18.03 4.95 4.60
CA VAL A 67 19.44 4.93 4.19
C VAL A 67 19.76 6.15 3.33
N ASN A 68 20.89 6.76 3.57
CA ASN A 68 21.41 7.82 2.73
C ASN A 68 21.97 7.20 1.42
N PRO A 69 21.39 7.51 0.25
CA PRO A 69 21.81 6.90 -1.02
C PRO A 69 23.19 7.37 -1.51
N TYR A 70 23.75 8.43 -0.92
CA TYR A 70 25.03 8.99 -1.29
C TYR A 70 26.19 8.41 -0.49
N SER A 71 25.99 8.15 0.81
CA SER A 71 27.03 7.65 1.71
C SER A 71 26.86 6.18 2.12
N GLY A 72 25.67 5.59 1.86
CA GLY A 72 25.33 4.24 2.33
C GLY A 72 25.11 4.14 3.83
N SER A 73 25.04 5.27 4.56
CA SER A 73 24.80 5.24 6.00
C SER A 73 23.36 4.97 6.34
N VAL A 74 23.09 4.10 7.32
CA VAL A 74 21.77 3.85 7.86
C VAL A 74 21.41 4.97 8.84
N LEU A 75 20.35 5.72 8.54
CA LEU A 75 19.88 6.83 9.36
C LEU A 75 18.97 6.36 10.48
N ASN A 76 18.07 5.41 10.18
CA ASN A 76 17.11 4.89 11.14
C ASN A 76 16.68 3.47 10.76
N ILE A 77 16.42 2.63 11.77
CA ILE A 77 15.80 1.31 11.62
C ILE A 77 14.48 1.36 12.37
N TYR A 78 13.37 0.98 11.69
CA TYR A 78 12.02 1.15 12.21
C TYR A 78 11.08 0.02 11.77
N GLU A 79 10.01 -0.19 12.49
CA GLU A 79 8.90 -1.01 12.05
C GLU A 79 7.94 -0.20 11.17
N SER A 80 7.19 -0.90 10.32
CA SER A 80 6.21 -0.22 9.46
C SER A 80 5.18 0.61 10.26
N THR A 81 4.82 0.13 11.44
CA THR A 81 3.84 0.75 12.35
C THR A 81 4.35 1.98 13.08
N ASP A 82 5.66 2.20 13.13
CA ASP A 82 6.27 3.37 13.75
C ASP A 82 6.10 4.63 12.90
N THR A 83 5.77 4.43 11.60
CA THR A 83 5.48 5.54 10.71
C THR A 83 4.00 5.93 10.76
N ILE A 84 3.70 7.23 10.62
CA ILE A 84 2.32 7.73 10.55
C ILE A 84 1.49 6.98 9.50
N TYR A 85 2.10 6.77 8.32
CA TYR A 85 1.47 6.01 7.24
C TYR A 85 1.22 4.55 7.64
N GLY A 86 2.21 3.87 8.18
CA GLY A 86 2.11 2.46 8.55
C GLY A 86 1.15 2.23 9.70
N PHE A 87 1.15 3.11 10.71
CA PHE A 87 0.19 3.11 11.81
C PHE A 87 -1.25 3.26 11.30
N ALA A 88 -1.52 4.31 10.52
CA ALA A 88 -2.86 4.55 9.96
C ALA A 88 -3.31 3.42 9.03
N MET A 89 -2.39 2.85 8.24
CA MET A 89 -2.66 1.69 7.38
C MET A 89 -2.94 0.43 8.21
N GLY A 90 -2.18 0.21 9.27
CA GLY A 90 -2.37 -0.89 10.20
C GLY A 90 -3.71 -0.82 10.92
N LEU A 91 -4.06 0.35 11.43
CA LEU A 91 -5.35 0.61 12.07
C LEU A 91 -6.51 0.38 11.09
N HIS A 92 -6.38 0.88 9.85
CA HIS A 92 -7.43 0.75 8.84
C HIS A 92 -7.63 -0.69 8.35
N ARG A 93 -6.56 -1.51 8.27
CA ARG A 93 -6.63 -2.84 7.61
C ARG A 93 -6.75 -4.01 8.57
N TRP A 94 -6.24 -3.93 9.78
CA TRP A 94 -6.25 -5.03 10.77
C TRP A 94 -6.28 -4.56 12.23
N LEU A 95 -6.66 -3.30 12.47
CA LEU A 95 -6.78 -2.69 13.81
C LEU A 95 -5.50 -2.79 14.66
N LEU A 96 -4.32 -2.88 14.02
CA LEU A 96 -3.00 -3.06 14.66
C LEU A 96 -2.86 -4.38 15.45
N PHE A 97 -3.84 -5.29 15.40
CA PHE A 97 -3.74 -6.58 16.07
C PHE A 97 -2.95 -7.58 15.20
N GLU A 98 -1.77 -7.91 15.67
CA GLU A 98 -0.88 -8.91 15.10
C GLU A 98 -0.54 -9.92 16.20
N ASN A 99 -0.68 -11.23 15.92
CA ASN A 99 -0.31 -12.24 16.89
C ASN A 99 1.22 -12.43 16.93
N SER A 100 1.72 -13.21 17.90
CA SER A 100 3.15 -13.49 18.06
C SER A 100 3.81 -14.14 16.83
N LYS A 101 3.01 -14.70 15.90
CA LYS A 101 3.49 -15.26 14.62
C LYS A 101 3.48 -14.22 13.48
N GLY A 102 3.07 -12.99 13.74
CA GLY A 102 2.98 -11.93 12.73
C GLY A 102 1.76 -12.05 11.83
N GLU A 103 0.73 -12.79 12.25
CA GLU A 103 -0.53 -12.93 11.51
C GLU A 103 -1.50 -11.83 11.92
N LYS A 104 -2.14 -11.23 10.93
CA LYS A 104 -3.07 -10.11 11.09
C LYS A 104 -4.48 -10.63 11.34
N THR A 105 -4.76 -11.02 12.56
CA THR A 105 -5.95 -11.77 12.98
C THR A 105 -7.25 -11.06 12.62
N PHE A 106 -7.33 -9.73 12.80
CA PHE A 106 -8.55 -8.96 12.56
C PHE A 106 -8.81 -8.58 11.10
N ARG A 107 -7.92 -8.97 10.19
CA ARG A 107 -8.09 -8.65 8.76
C ARG A 107 -9.39 -9.20 8.16
N ASN A 108 -9.79 -10.42 8.52
CA ASN A 108 -11.05 -11.01 8.07
C ASN A 108 -12.27 -10.30 8.69
N TRP A 109 -12.18 -9.92 9.96
CA TRP A 109 -13.25 -9.15 10.61
C TRP A 109 -13.48 -7.79 9.94
N MET A 110 -12.42 -7.11 9.52
CA MET A 110 -12.55 -5.87 8.74
C MET A 110 -13.29 -6.09 7.42
N SER A 111 -13.07 -7.24 6.76
CA SER A 111 -13.81 -7.58 5.54
C SER A 111 -15.27 -7.91 5.81
N VAL A 112 -15.58 -8.58 6.93
CA VAL A 112 -16.97 -8.80 7.36
C VAL A 112 -17.66 -7.47 7.66
N CYS A 113 -17.01 -6.55 8.36
CA CYS A 113 -17.56 -5.21 8.60
C CYS A 113 -17.79 -4.44 7.29
N ALA A 114 -16.88 -4.54 6.31
CA ALA A 114 -17.06 -3.95 5.00
C ALA A 114 -18.24 -4.55 4.23
N LEU A 115 -18.44 -5.86 4.31
CA LEU A 115 -19.62 -6.54 3.75
C LEU A 115 -20.92 -6.08 4.41
N LEU A 116 -20.94 -5.99 5.73
CA LEU A 116 -22.11 -5.49 6.47
C LEU A 116 -22.41 -4.03 6.11
N LEU A 117 -21.38 -3.21 5.97
CA LEU A 117 -21.53 -1.83 5.49
C LEU A 117 -22.14 -1.80 4.09
N LEU A 118 -21.66 -2.63 3.16
CA LEU A 118 -22.19 -2.73 1.80
C LEU A 118 -23.68 -3.09 1.82
N ILE A 119 -24.07 -4.07 2.59
CA ILE A 119 -25.48 -4.47 2.77
C ILE A 119 -26.30 -3.30 3.33
N ASN A 120 -25.81 -2.62 4.37
CA ASN A 120 -26.50 -1.46 4.97
C ASN A 120 -26.68 -0.31 3.97
N VAL A 121 -25.67 -0.03 3.17
CA VAL A 121 -25.72 1.02 2.13
C VAL A 121 -26.78 0.69 1.06
N LEU A 122 -26.82 -0.57 0.61
CA LEU A 122 -27.82 -1.04 -0.35
C LEU A 122 -29.25 -0.99 0.23
N LEU A 123 -29.44 -1.44 1.48
CA LEU A 123 -30.73 -1.35 2.17
C LEU A 123 -31.16 0.10 2.38
N GLY A 124 -30.25 0.99 2.78
CA GLY A 124 -30.52 2.41 2.94
C GLY A 124 -30.98 3.06 1.64
N PHE A 125 -30.30 2.74 0.54
CA PHE A 125 -30.69 3.20 -0.78
C PHE A 125 -32.07 2.67 -1.21
N TYR A 126 -32.33 1.39 -1.01
CA TYR A 126 -33.63 0.78 -1.27
C TYR A 126 -34.77 1.47 -0.50
N LEU A 127 -34.56 1.72 0.79
CA LEU A 127 -35.54 2.42 1.65
C LEU A 127 -35.79 3.86 1.22
N TRP A 128 -34.80 4.52 0.62
CA TRP A 128 -34.97 5.86 0.05
C TRP A 128 -35.72 5.83 -1.29
N VAL A 129 -35.43 4.86 -2.17
CA VAL A 129 -36.07 4.76 -3.51
C VAL A 129 -37.53 4.35 -3.44
N LYS A 130 -37.91 3.46 -2.51
CA LYS A 130 -39.26 2.87 -2.40
C LYS A 130 -40.41 3.89 -2.32
N PRO A 131 -40.37 4.97 -1.54
CA PRO A 131 -41.45 5.94 -1.45
C PRO A 131 -41.58 6.83 -2.69
N LYS A 132 -42.80 7.13 -3.13
CA LYS A 132 -43.08 8.01 -4.27
C LYS A 132 -42.55 9.44 -4.06
N ASN A 133 -42.46 9.93 -2.83
CA ASN A 133 -42.00 11.28 -2.48
C ASN A 133 -40.47 11.35 -2.19
N ARG A 134 -39.68 10.42 -2.74
CA ARG A 134 -38.23 10.31 -2.50
C ARG A 134 -37.44 11.60 -2.69
N VAL A 135 -37.75 12.40 -3.72
CA VAL A 135 -37.07 13.67 -4.02
C VAL A 135 -37.34 14.71 -2.92
N LYS A 136 -38.57 14.80 -2.40
CA LYS A 136 -38.95 15.72 -1.33
C LYS A 136 -38.20 15.41 -0.02
N ARG A 137 -37.75 14.14 0.18
CA ARG A 137 -36.95 13.74 1.33
C ARG A 137 -35.51 14.24 1.31
N LEU A 138 -35.04 14.77 0.19
CA LEU A 138 -33.72 15.39 0.08
C LEU A 138 -33.72 16.87 0.54
N ALA A 139 -34.89 17.43 0.90
CA ALA A 139 -34.96 18.76 1.41
C ALA A 139 -34.57 18.81 2.90
N ILE A 140 -33.58 19.65 3.22
CA ILE A 140 -33.14 19.90 4.59
C ILE A 140 -33.87 21.13 5.13
N LYS A 141 -34.47 21.02 6.31
CA LYS A 141 -35.10 22.13 7.04
C LYS A 141 -34.22 22.52 8.23
N PRO A 142 -33.36 23.55 8.13
CA PRO A 142 -32.39 23.89 9.19
C PRO A 142 -33.02 24.24 10.53
N LYS A 143 -34.26 24.76 10.51
CA LYS A 143 -35.02 25.14 11.71
C LYS A 143 -35.84 23.98 12.33
N ALA A 144 -35.71 22.76 11.80
CA ALA A 144 -36.40 21.60 12.35
C ALA A 144 -35.80 21.18 13.72
N LYS A 145 -36.56 20.41 14.51
CA LYS A 145 -36.06 19.82 15.76
C LYS A 145 -34.83 18.94 15.45
N PHE A 146 -33.84 18.94 16.34
CA PHE A 146 -32.54 18.26 16.16
C PHE A 146 -32.66 16.84 15.62
N ARG A 147 -33.56 16.02 16.17
CA ARG A 147 -33.79 14.65 15.70
C ARG A 147 -34.23 14.58 14.23
N VAL A 148 -35.11 15.47 13.81
CA VAL A 148 -35.59 15.54 12.43
C VAL A 148 -34.49 16.03 11.49
N LEU A 149 -33.70 17.01 11.92
CA LEU A 149 -32.55 17.52 11.16
C LEU A 149 -31.50 16.41 10.95
N MET A 150 -31.16 15.64 12.00
CA MET A 150 -30.20 14.52 11.87
C MET A 150 -30.70 13.45 10.91
N TYR A 151 -32.01 13.10 10.94
CA TYR A 151 -32.58 12.17 9.99
C TYR A 151 -32.52 12.70 8.55
N GLN A 152 -32.81 13.98 8.31
CA GLN A 152 -32.72 14.60 7.00
C GLN A 152 -31.28 14.62 6.49
N LEU A 153 -30.32 15.03 7.32
CA LEU A 153 -28.90 15.01 7.00
C LEU A 153 -28.42 13.61 6.65
N HIS A 154 -28.75 12.61 7.47
CA HIS A 154 -28.39 11.21 7.21
C HIS A 154 -28.95 10.74 5.86
N THR A 155 -30.22 11.06 5.55
CA THR A 155 -30.84 10.67 4.27
C THR A 155 -30.16 11.36 3.09
N VAL A 156 -29.95 12.67 3.17
CA VAL A 156 -29.34 13.45 2.09
C VAL A 156 -27.89 12.99 1.85
N LEU A 157 -27.07 12.94 2.90
CA LEU A 157 -25.69 12.49 2.81
C LEU A 157 -25.62 11.04 2.33
N GLY A 158 -26.50 10.16 2.85
CA GLY A 158 -26.56 8.77 2.44
C GLY A 158 -26.83 8.61 0.93
N VAL A 159 -27.69 9.40 0.36
CA VAL A 159 -27.98 9.37 -1.09
C VAL A 159 -26.82 9.94 -1.90
N TYR A 160 -26.25 11.07 -1.50
CA TYR A 160 -25.14 11.67 -2.23
C TYR A 160 -23.87 10.83 -2.16
N PHE A 161 -23.59 10.22 -1.01
CA PHE A 161 -22.40 9.37 -0.81
C PHE A 161 -22.66 7.88 -1.10
N PHE A 162 -23.82 7.49 -1.58
CA PHE A 162 -24.18 6.10 -1.88
C PHE A 162 -23.13 5.41 -2.76
N ILE A 163 -22.82 5.99 -3.92
CA ILE A 163 -21.86 5.40 -4.87
C ILE A 163 -20.44 5.33 -4.28
N PRO A 164 -19.87 6.43 -3.75
CA PRO A 164 -18.57 6.37 -3.09
C PRO A 164 -18.49 5.34 -1.94
N LEU A 165 -19.49 5.29 -1.06
CA LEU A 165 -19.50 4.34 0.05
C LEU A 165 -19.60 2.89 -0.42
N MET A 166 -20.42 2.62 -1.42
CA MET A 166 -20.54 1.29 -2.04
C MET A 166 -19.21 0.84 -2.62
N LEU A 167 -18.51 1.71 -3.38
CA LEU A 167 -17.22 1.40 -3.96
C LEU A 167 -16.14 1.18 -2.90
N ILE A 168 -16.08 2.03 -1.87
CA ILE A 168 -15.11 1.89 -0.78
C ILE A 168 -15.33 0.59 -0.01
N ALA A 169 -16.59 0.27 0.34
CA ALA A 169 -16.91 -0.96 1.05
C ALA A 169 -16.59 -2.21 0.21
N PHE A 170 -16.97 -2.21 -1.07
CA PHE A 170 -16.67 -3.31 -1.99
C PHE A 170 -15.17 -3.52 -2.17
N THR A 171 -14.41 -2.45 -2.46
CA THR A 171 -12.96 -2.56 -2.64
C THR A 171 -12.25 -2.96 -1.36
N GLY A 172 -12.69 -2.46 -0.20
CA GLY A 172 -12.15 -2.86 1.11
C GLY A 172 -12.29 -4.37 1.36
N MET A 173 -13.45 -4.96 1.05
CA MET A 173 -13.68 -6.39 1.11
C MET A 173 -12.84 -7.14 0.07
N ALA A 174 -12.82 -6.67 -1.17
CA ALA A 174 -12.15 -7.29 -2.30
C ALA A 174 -10.64 -7.45 -2.10
N PHE A 175 -10.00 -6.49 -1.44
CA PHE A 175 -8.56 -6.56 -1.13
C PHE A 175 -8.17 -7.74 -0.25
N ASN A 176 -9.04 -8.18 0.64
CA ASN A 176 -8.77 -9.32 1.51
C ASN A 176 -9.29 -10.65 0.92
N TRP A 177 -10.52 -10.65 0.42
CA TRP A 177 -11.20 -11.83 -0.13
C TRP A 177 -11.03 -11.89 -1.66
N LYS A 178 -9.79 -11.94 -2.11
CA LYS A 178 -9.44 -11.91 -3.54
C LYS A 178 -10.08 -13.04 -4.34
N THR A 179 -9.99 -14.27 -3.84
CA THR A 179 -10.53 -15.45 -4.53
C THR A 179 -12.04 -15.37 -4.68
N GLN A 180 -12.74 -15.02 -3.60
CA GLN A 180 -14.19 -14.88 -3.62
C GLN A 180 -14.64 -13.74 -4.54
N THR A 181 -13.93 -12.60 -4.47
CA THR A 181 -14.21 -11.45 -5.34
C THR A 181 -13.94 -11.78 -6.80
N GLN A 182 -12.86 -12.50 -7.09
CA GLN A 182 -12.54 -12.97 -8.43
C GLN A 182 -13.67 -13.86 -8.98
N SER A 183 -14.13 -14.85 -8.20
CA SER A 183 -15.24 -15.73 -8.61
C SER A 183 -16.52 -14.95 -8.91
N VAL A 184 -16.84 -13.93 -8.09
CA VAL A 184 -18.00 -13.06 -8.33
C VAL A 184 -17.82 -12.25 -9.61
N LEU A 185 -16.63 -11.66 -9.84
CA LEU A 185 -16.34 -10.91 -11.04
C LEU A 185 -16.41 -11.79 -12.30
N GLU A 186 -15.83 -12.99 -12.27
CA GLU A 186 -15.89 -13.96 -13.36
C GLU A 186 -17.33 -14.37 -13.70
N PHE A 187 -18.16 -14.55 -12.67
CA PHE A 187 -19.58 -14.83 -12.85
C PHE A 187 -20.35 -13.67 -13.50
N VAL A 188 -20.10 -12.43 -13.05
CA VAL A 188 -20.79 -11.24 -13.56
C VAL A 188 -20.32 -10.85 -14.96
N THR A 189 -19.02 -10.96 -15.23
CA THR A 189 -18.44 -10.57 -16.52
C THR A 189 -18.46 -11.69 -17.57
N LEU A 190 -18.77 -12.93 -17.15
CA LEU A 190 -18.67 -14.15 -17.97
C LEU A 190 -17.29 -14.38 -18.58
N ASN A 191 -16.25 -13.73 -18.04
CA ASN A 191 -14.87 -13.82 -18.47
C ASN A 191 -13.98 -14.28 -17.32
N LYS A 192 -12.96 -15.07 -17.62
CA LYS A 192 -11.94 -15.45 -16.64
C LYS A 192 -10.99 -14.28 -16.41
N VAL A 193 -10.69 -14.00 -15.14
CA VAL A 193 -9.70 -12.99 -14.76
C VAL A 193 -8.30 -13.57 -14.98
N GLU A 194 -7.53 -12.96 -15.87
CA GLU A 194 -6.15 -13.36 -16.12
C GLU A 194 -5.30 -13.17 -14.86
N GLN A 195 -4.61 -14.23 -14.48
CA GLN A 195 -3.66 -14.16 -13.37
C GLN A 195 -2.40 -13.42 -13.84
N ARG A 196 -1.83 -12.63 -12.95
CA ARG A 196 -0.54 -11.98 -13.24
C ARG A 196 0.50 -13.05 -13.60
N PRO A 197 1.27 -12.84 -14.68
CA PRO A 197 2.35 -13.75 -15.01
C PRO A 197 3.32 -13.88 -13.83
N LYS A 198 3.72 -15.10 -13.53
CA LYS A 198 4.75 -15.35 -12.51
C LYS A 198 6.10 -14.94 -13.09
N ALA A 199 6.96 -14.37 -12.27
CA ALA A 199 8.33 -14.10 -12.67
C ALA A 199 9.00 -15.41 -13.17
N PRO A 200 9.71 -15.38 -14.30
CA PRO A 200 10.42 -16.55 -14.79
C PRO A 200 11.46 -16.99 -13.75
N LYS A 201 11.62 -18.31 -13.60
CA LYS A 201 12.72 -18.85 -12.81
C LYS A 201 14.00 -18.86 -13.64
N VAL A 202 15.12 -18.61 -13.01
CA VAL A 202 16.44 -18.76 -13.64
C VAL A 202 16.72 -20.25 -13.83
N ILE A 203 16.86 -20.68 -15.09
CA ILE A 203 17.03 -22.11 -15.44
C ILE A 203 18.45 -22.59 -15.12
N THR A 204 19.43 -21.72 -15.22
CA THR A 204 20.84 -21.98 -14.87
C THR A 204 21.30 -20.92 -13.88
N PRO A 205 21.58 -21.28 -12.60
CA PRO A 205 22.22 -20.36 -11.68
C PRO A 205 23.57 -19.96 -12.27
N SER A 206 23.70 -18.70 -12.66
CA SER A 206 24.98 -18.19 -13.08
C SER A 206 25.89 -18.14 -11.85
N GLN A 207 27.13 -18.64 -11.98
CA GLN A 207 28.18 -18.42 -11.00
C GLN A 207 28.65 -16.95 -11.00
N ALA A 208 28.12 -16.13 -11.89
CA ALA A 208 28.41 -14.70 -11.95
C ALA A 208 27.83 -14.00 -10.72
N THR A 209 28.64 -13.14 -10.13
CA THR A 209 28.20 -12.23 -9.05
C THR A 209 27.02 -11.39 -9.57
N LEU A 210 25.94 -11.34 -8.80
CA LEU A 210 24.79 -10.50 -9.09
C LEU A 210 25.24 -9.04 -9.17
N ASN A 211 25.07 -8.42 -10.34
CA ASN A 211 25.38 -7.01 -10.57
C ASN A 211 24.08 -6.22 -10.67
N TYR A 212 23.70 -5.59 -9.57
CA TYR A 212 22.45 -4.81 -9.47
C TYR A 212 22.50 -3.55 -10.33
N ASN A 213 23.70 -2.92 -10.48
CA ASN A 213 23.87 -1.74 -11.33
C ASN A 213 23.59 -2.07 -12.80
N GLU A 214 24.11 -3.17 -13.29
CA GLU A 214 23.88 -3.62 -14.67
C GLU A 214 22.43 -4.00 -14.91
N ALA A 215 21.81 -4.72 -13.96
CA ALA A 215 20.40 -5.13 -14.07
C ALA A 215 19.46 -3.92 -14.12
N ILE A 216 19.69 -2.92 -13.29
CA ILE A 216 18.88 -1.69 -13.27
C ILE A 216 19.11 -0.89 -14.55
N LYS A 217 20.35 -0.71 -14.99
CA LYS A 217 20.69 -0.01 -16.23
C LYS A 217 20.07 -0.67 -17.47
N ASN A 218 20.08 -1.99 -17.53
CA ASN A 218 19.43 -2.74 -18.61
C ASN A 218 17.91 -2.53 -18.60
N ALA A 219 17.28 -2.48 -17.41
CA ALA A 219 15.86 -2.19 -17.30
C ALA A 219 15.51 -0.75 -17.72
N GLU A 220 16.32 0.23 -17.36
CA GLU A 220 16.18 1.62 -17.79
C GLU A 220 16.31 1.77 -19.32
N ASN A 221 17.19 1.00 -19.94
CA ASN A 221 17.33 0.98 -21.42
C ASN A 221 16.08 0.40 -22.09
N VAL A 222 15.43 -0.60 -21.48
CA VAL A 222 14.20 -1.22 -22.03
C VAL A 222 12.97 -0.33 -21.77
N PHE A 223 12.95 0.38 -20.65
CA PHE A 223 11.86 1.26 -20.24
C PHE A 223 12.37 2.66 -19.90
N PRO A 224 12.76 3.48 -20.89
CA PRO A 224 13.39 4.78 -20.63
C PRO A 224 12.48 5.79 -19.91
N ASP A 225 11.16 5.69 -20.09
CA ASP A 225 10.17 6.51 -19.39
C ASP A 225 9.71 5.92 -18.06
N GLY A 226 10.23 4.74 -17.71
CA GLY A 226 9.89 4.01 -16.49
C GLY A 226 10.54 4.65 -15.26
N LYS A 227 9.78 4.77 -14.18
CA LYS A 227 10.33 5.21 -12.88
C LYS A 227 10.53 4.00 -11.99
N LEU A 228 11.76 3.75 -11.59
CA LEU A 228 12.10 2.66 -10.70
C LEU A 228 11.48 2.93 -9.31
N TYR A 229 10.49 2.11 -8.95
CA TYR A 229 9.79 2.22 -7.67
C TYR A 229 10.32 1.25 -6.62
N ARG A 230 10.72 0.04 -7.04
CA ARG A 230 11.18 -1.00 -6.12
C ARG A 230 12.06 -2.03 -6.81
N VAL A 231 13.12 -2.42 -6.12
CA VAL A 231 14.05 -3.48 -6.53
C VAL A 231 13.95 -4.61 -5.52
N TYR A 232 13.51 -5.79 -5.96
CA TYR A 232 13.48 -7.00 -5.15
C TYR A 232 14.77 -7.79 -5.33
N LEU A 233 15.40 -8.11 -4.21
CA LEU A 233 16.58 -8.94 -4.20
C LEU A 233 16.17 -10.42 -4.19
N PRO A 234 16.87 -11.30 -4.93
CA PRO A 234 16.60 -12.72 -4.93
C PRO A 234 16.83 -13.29 -3.52
N LYS A 235 15.92 -14.14 -3.09
CA LYS A 235 16.01 -14.85 -1.80
C LYS A 235 16.71 -16.18 -1.95
N LYS A 236 16.68 -16.76 -3.17
CA LYS A 236 17.25 -18.02 -3.56
C LYS A 236 18.03 -17.85 -4.85
N ASP A 237 18.96 -18.73 -5.09
CA ASP A 237 19.84 -18.71 -6.26
C ASP A 237 19.08 -18.93 -7.59
N ASP A 238 17.86 -19.46 -7.54
CA ASP A 238 16.98 -19.68 -8.70
C ASP A 238 16.01 -18.51 -8.97
N GLU A 239 16.07 -17.45 -8.17
CA GLU A 239 15.20 -16.27 -8.33
C GLU A 239 15.92 -15.16 -9.11
N ALA A 240 15.21 -14.54 -10.04
CA ALA A 240 15.68 -13.36 -10.76
C ALA A 240 15.50 -12.09 -9.92
N ILE A 241 16.32 -11.06 -10.22
CA ILE A 241 16.08 -9.70 -9.72
C ILE A 241 14.77 -9.21 -10.33
N ALA A 242 13.84 -8.75 -9.49
CA ALA A 242 12.56 -8.22 -9.97
C ALA A 242 12.51 -6.71 -9.76
N LEU A 243 12.32 -5.98 -10.85
CA LEU A 243 12.20 -4.54 -10.87
C LEU A 243 10.73 -4.13 -11.04
N ARG A 244 10.33 -3.05 -10.40
CA ARG A 244 8.97 -2.50 -10.51
C ARG A 244 9.03 -0.99 -10.62
#